data_a507242e68ce4ca0539ba2751e88fe09
#
_entry.id   a507242e68ce4ca0539ba2751e88fe09
#
_cell.length_a   1.000
_cell.length_b   1.000
_cell.length_c   1.000
_cell.angle_alpha   90.00
_cell.angle_beta   90.00
_cell.angle_gamma   90.00
#
_symmetry.space_group_name_H-M   'P 1'
#
loop_
_entity.id
_entity.type
_entity.pdbx_description
1 polymer ?
#
loop_
_entity_poly.entity_id
_entity_poly.type
_entity_poly.pdbx_seq_one_letter_code
_entity_poly.pdbx_strand_id
1 'polypeptide(L)'
;MNGKLYLCATPIGNLGDVSARCLEAFNNADLIAAEDTRRTLQLLNHFEISKPLTSYHEHNKHEKGEYIISLLKNGKNIVLVSDAGTPAISDPGEDLVKLCIENDIDVTSIPGPVAGINALILSGLPTKRFAFEGFLSVNKRHRKEHLELVKNDTHTLIFYEAPHKLKNTLSDMQKTFGGDRKIALVRELTKIHEEVKRCTIDEAIAYYSENNPRGEYVLIVEGAKEVEETEENEWENISIKEHVDKYIAEGMTSKDAIKKAAADRNLPKRDVYNEYHRGE
;
A
#
# COMPACT_ATOMS: atom_id res chain seq x y z
N MET A 1 -7.29 -37.49 -0.48
CA MET A 1 -7.55 -36.05 -0.75
C MET A 1 -6.49 -35.25 -0.02
N ASN A 2 -5.97 -34.21 -0.62
CA ASN A 2 -5.08 -33.30 0.08
C ASN A 2 -5.83 -32.63 1.24
N GLY A 3 -5.09 -32.25 2.29
CA GLY A 3 -5.58 -31.32 3.30
C GLY A 3 -5.63 -29.88 2.77
N LYS A 4 -5.93 -28.93 3.62
CA LYS A 4 -6.12 -27.53 3.27
C LYS A 4 -5.27 -26.61 4.15
N LEU A 5 -4.71 -25.54 3.53
CA LEU A 5 -4.06 -24.45 4.25
C LEU A 5 -5.09 -23.35 4.58
N TYR A 6 -5.15 -22.97 5.84
CA TYR A 6 -5.97 -21.86 6.35
C TYR A 6 -5.09 -20.72 6.80
N LEU A 7 -5.23 -19.56 6.16
CA LEU A 7 -4.58 -18.33 6.60
C LEU A 7 -5.48 -17.65 7.62
N CYS A 8 -5.08 -17.62 8.89
CA CYS A 8 -5.90 -17.09 9.96
C CYS A 8 -5.34 -15.77 10.47
N ALA A 9 -6.13 -14.71 10.35
CA ALA A 9 -5.76 -13.42 10.91
C ALA A 9 -5.83 -13.45 12.44
N THR A 10 -4.75 -13.02 13.09
CA THR A 10 -4.65 -12.91 14.55
C THR A 10 -4.90 -11.47 15.01
N PRO A 11 -5.23 -11.23 16.28
CA PRO A 11 -5.40 -9.88 16.82
C PRO A 11 -4.17 -9.00 16.63
N ILE A 12 -4.38 -7.70 16.35
CA ILE A 12 -3.33 -6.69 16.24
C ILE A 12 -3.15 -5.86 17.51
N GLY A 13 -3.80 -6.26 18.60
CA GLY A 13 -3.72 -5.57 19.89
C GLY A 13 -4.92 -5.80 20.80
N ASN A 14 -6.05 -6.26 20.27
CA ASN A 14 -7.26 -6.55 21.04
C ASN A 14 -7.72 -7.98 20.78
N LEU A 15 -7.71 -8.82 21.81
CA LEU A 15 -8.11 -10.22 21.72
C LEU A 15 -9.57 -10.41 21.28
N GLY A 16 -10.42 -9.41 21.48
CA GLY A 16 -11.81 -9.40 21.02
C GLY A 16 -11.98 -9.35 19.50
N ASP A 17 -10.91 -9.03 18.75
CA ASP A 17 -10.95 -8.96 17.30
C ASP A 17 -10.75 -10.34 16.62
N VAL A 18 -10.55 -11.40 17.38
CA VAL A 18 -10.49 -12.76 16.84
C VAL A 18 -11.88 -13.19 16.34
N SER A 19 -11.94 -13.68 15.11
CA SER A 19 -13.22 -14.16 14.57
C SER A 19 -13.55 -15.58 15.07
N ALA A 20 -14.85 -15.89 15.21
CA ALA A 20 -15.32 -17.23 15.57
C ALA A 20 -14.78 -18.30 14.59
N ARG A 21 -14.71 -17.98 13.28
CA ARG A 21 -14.14 -18.86 12.26
C ARG A 21 -12.64 -19.12 12.45
N CYS A 22 -11.90 -18.13 12.98
CA CYS A 22 -10.48 -18.32 13.31
C CYS A 22 -10.31 -19.32 14.46
N LEU A 23 -11.13 -19.21 15.52
CA LEU A 23 -11.13 -20.15 16.63
C LEU A 23 -11.55 -21.57 16.19
N GLU A 24 -12.55 -21.67 15.31
CA GLU A 24 -12.95 -22.94 14.71
C GLU A 24 -11.81 -23.57 13.89
N ALA A 25 -11.12 -22.78 13.07
CA ALA A 25 -9.98 -23.26 12.29
C ALA A 25 -8.84 -23.74 13.19
N PHE A 26 -8.52 -23.03 14.28
CA PHE A 26 -7.54 -23.50 15.26
C PHE A 26 -7.94 -24.84 15.88
N ASN A 27 -9.21 -24.99 16.27
CA ASN A 27 -9.70 -26.22 16.85
C ASN A 27 -9.70 -27.42 15.87
N ASN A 28 -9.86 -27.18 14.59
CA ASN A 28 -9.90 -28.22 13.56
C ASN A 28 -8.52 -28.46 12.90
N ALA A 29 -7.51 -27.66 13.22
CA ALA A 29 -6.16 -27.83 12.67
C ALA A 29 -5.46 -29.09 13.22
N ASP A 30 -4.71 -29.75 12.35
CA ASP A 30 -3.76 -30.82 12.75
C ASP A 30 -2.43 -30.21 13.24
N LEU A 31 -2.06 -29.02 12.68
CA LEU A 31 -0.86 -28.29 13.01
C LEU A 31 -1.08 -26.80 12.76
N ILE A 32 -0.51 -25.96 13.61
CA ILE A 32 -0.48 -24.51 13.41
C ILE A 32 0.97 -24.07 13.13
N ALA A 33 1.18 -23.47 11.98
CA ALA A 33 2.44 -22.84 11.58
C ALA A 33 2.42 -21.36 11.98
N ALA A 34 3.45 -20.89 12.68
CA ALA A 34 3.49 -19.56 13.25
C ALA A 34 4.87 -18.91 13.06
N GLU A 35 4.91 -17.61 12.88
CA GLU A 35 6.16 -16.84 12.81
C GLU A 35 6.89 -16.90 14.16
N ASP A 36 6.24 -16.50 15.26
CA ASP A 36 6.70 -16.73 16.63
C ASP A 36 5.72 -17.66 17.37
N THR A 37 6.14 -18.92 17.57
CA THR A 37 5.34 -19.94 18.26
C THR A 37 5.02 -19.57 19.71
N ARG A 38 5.83 -18.73 20.37
CA ARG A 38 5.61 -18.32 21.77
C ARG A 38 4.42 -17.37 21.86
N ARG A 39 4.31 -16.41 20.93
CA ARG A 39 3.16 -15.48 20.85
C ARG A 39 1.89 -16.23 20.50
N THR A 40 1.97 -17.12 19.51
CA THR A 40 0.84 -17.96 19.12
C THR A 40 0.38 -18.87 20.26
N LEU A 41 1.30 -19.45 21.02
CA LEU A 41 0.97 -20.26 22.20
C LEU A 41 0.21 -19.44 23.25
N GLN A 42 0.61 -18.18 23.50
CA GLN A 42 -0.11 -17.30 24.43
C GLN A 42 -1.54 -17.03 23.95
N LEU A 43 -1.73 -16.78 22.64
CA LEU A 43 -3.05 -16.59 22.03
C LEU A 43 -3.92 -17.84 22.19
N LEU A 44 -3.39 -19.02 21.84
CA LEU A 44 -4.11 -20.28 21.94
C LEU A 44 -4.50 -20.61 23.40
N ASN A 45 -3.58 -20.40 24.34
CA ASN A 45 -3.86 -20.61 25.76
C ASN A 45 -4.96 -19.68 26.28
N HIS A 46 -5.03 -18.43 25.81
CA HIS A 46 -6.12 -17.52 26.18
C HIS A 46 -7.49 -18.05 25.76
N PHE A 47 -7.57 -18.76 24.64
CA PHE A 47 -8.80 -19.36 24.13
C PHE A 47 -8.95 -20.85 24.49
N GLU A 48 -8.12 -21.34 25.40
CA GLU A 48 -8.15 -22.77 25.88
C GLU A 48 -7.97 -23.78 24.75
N ILE A 49 -7.22 -23.41 23.69
CA ILE A 49 -6.93 -24.26 22.53
C ILE A 49 -5.55 -24.90 22.67
N SER A 50 -5.50 -26.23 22.59
CA SER A 50 -4.25 -26.99 22.62
C SER A 50 -4.01 -27.68 21.28
N LYS A 51 -3.02 -27.22 20.52
CA LYS A 51 -2.66 -27.74 19.19
C LYS A 51 -1.14 -27.77 18.99
N PRO A 52 -0.63 -28.75 18.21
CA PRO A 52 0.77 -28.73 17.81
C PRO A 52 1.14 -27.45 17.08
N LEU A 53 2.31 -26.90 17.39
CA LEU A 53 2.87 -25.71 16.77
C LEU A 53 4.17 -26.04 16.03
N THR A 54 4.41 -25.38 14.91
CA THR A 54 5.71 -25.35 14.23
C THR A 54 6.07 -23.91 13.88
N SER A 55 7.36 -23.57 13.90
CA SER A 55 7.80 -22.26 13.42
C SER A 55 7.82 -22.22 11.90
N TYR A 56 7.38 -21.09 11.33
CA TYR A 56 7.50 -20.77 9.92
C TYR A 56 7.81 -19.28 9.77
N HIS A 57 9.06 -18.94 9.50
CA HIS A 57 9.58 -17.57 9.43
C HIS A 57 10.62 -17.45 8.32
N GLU A 58 11.07 -16.24 8.01
CA GLU A 58 11.97 -15.93 6.89
C GLU A 58 13.22 -16.82 6.84
N HIS A 59 13.78 -17.17 8.01
CA HIS A 59 15.04 -17.96 8.08
C HIS A 59 14.86 -19.47 7.87
N ASN A 60 13.63 -20.00 7.99
CA ASN A 60 13.38 -21.45 7.85
C ASN A 60 12.34 -21.79 6.77
N LYS A 61 11.80 -20.82 6.05
CA LYS A 61 10.67 -20.96 5.13
C LYS A 61 10.85 -22.06 4.06
N HIS A 62 12.07 -22.28 3.58
CA HIS A 62 12.32 -23.33 2.60
C HIS A 62 12.14 -24.74 3.19
N GLU A 63 12.88 -25.09 4.24
CA GLU A 63 12.79 -26.40 4.89
C GLU A 63 11.40 -26.66 5.46
N LYS A 64 10.86 -25.68 6.18
CA LYS A 64 9.54 -25.80 6.79
C LYS A 64 8.39 -25.76 5.78
N GLY A 65 8.55 -25.04 4.67
CA GLY A 65 7.61 -25.06 3.57
C GLY A 65 7.43 -26.44 2.98
N GLU A 66 8.53 -27.12 2.63
CA GLU A 66 8.49 -28.50 2.14
C GLU A 66 7.86 -29.47 3.15
N TYR A 67 8.20 -29.33 4.42
CA TYR A 67 7.59 -30.13 5.49
C TYR A 67 6.07 -29.90 5.56
N ILE A 68 5.60 -28.66 5.56
CA ILE A 68 4.17 -28.31 5.60
C ILE A 68 3.45 -28.87 4.35
N ILE A 69 4.04 -28.71 3.16
CA ILE A 69 3.49 -29.28 1.92
C ILE A 69 3.35 -30.80 2.03
N SER A 70 4.32 -31.51 2.60
CA SER A 70 4.24 -32.94 2.79
C SER A 70 3.07 -33.35 3.69
N LEU A 71 2.80 -32.61 4.75
CA LEU A 71 1.66 -32.85 5.64
C LEU A 71 0.32 -32.58 4.94
N LEU A 72 0.22 -31.48 4.19
CA LEU A 72 -0.97 -31.14 3.43
C LEU A 72 -1.29 -32.21 2.37
N LYS A 73 -0.27 -32.73 1.65
CA LYS A 73 -0.43 -33.87 0.71
C LYS A 73 -0.91 -35.16 1.40
N ASN A 74 -0.60 -35.32 2.68
CA ASN A 74 -1.07 -36.44 3.49
C ASN A 74 -2.44 -36.19 4.13
N GLY A 75 -3.20 -35.21 3.67
CA GLY A 75 -4.57 -34.92 4.10
C GLY A 75 -4.67 -34.14 5.41
N LYS A 76 -3.58 -33.58 5.94
CA LYS A 76 -3.58 -32.76 7.16
C LYS A 76 -4.02 -31.34 6.89
N ASN A 77 -4.90 -30.79 7.74
CA ASN A 77 -5.31 -29.39 7.72
C ASN A 77 -4.33 -28.54 8.54
N ILE A 78 -3.80 -27.50 7.93
CA ILE A 78 -2.80 -26.63 8.57
C ILE A 78 -3.30 -25.21 8.62
N VAL A 79 -3.13 -24.58 9.76
CA VAL A 79 -3.36 -23.13 9.92
C VAL A 79 -2.02 -22.42 9.89
N LEU A 80 -1.93 -21.32 9.11
CA LEU A 80 -0.83 -20.37 9.15
C LEU A 80 -1.29 -19.09 9.84
N VAL A 81 -0.47 -18.59 10.76
CA VAL A 81 -0.63 -17.30 11.42
C VAL A 81 0.67 -16.50 11.35
N SER A 82 0.56 -15.17 11.31
CA SER A 82 1.66 -14.24 11.55
C SER A 82 1.67 -13.79 13.01
N ASP A 83 2.66 -13.00 13.39
CA ASP A 83 2.78 -12.45 14.74
C ASP A 83 1.60 -11.57 15.14
N ALA A 84 1.01 -10.87 14.17
CA ALA A 84 -0.19 -10.03 14.34
C ALA A 84 -0.85 -9.72 13.00
N GLY A 85 -2.16 -9.77 12.96
CA GLY A 85 -2.96 -9.45 11.77
C GLY A 85 -3.09 -10.61 10.78
N THR A 86 -3.34 -10.27 9.53
CA THR A 86 -3.56 -11.19 8.43
C THR A 86 -2.22 -11.69 7.88
N PRO A 87 -1.97 -13.01 7.87
CA PRO A 87 -0.74 -13.58 7.33
C PRO A 87 -0.65 -13.44 5.80
N ALA A 88 0.54 -13.63 5.25
CA ALA A 88 0.90 -13.45 3.84
C ALA A 88 0.87 -11.99 3.35
N ILE A 89 0.94 -11.03 4.27
CA ILE A 89 1.13 -9.60 3.97
C ILE A 89 2.33 -9.10 4.78
N SER A 90 3.44 -8.86 4.14
CA SER A 90 4.73 -8.47 4.77
C SER A 90 5.34 -9.55 5.68
N ASP A 91 5.03 -10.81 5.44
CA ASP A 91 5.59 -11.97 6.14
C ASP A 91 5.82 -13.15 5.15
N PRO A 92 6.56 -14.20 5.54
CA PRO A 92 6.91 -15.30 4.64
C PRO A 92 5.71 -16.20 4.27
N GLY A 93 4.51 -15.92 4.75
CA GLY A 93 3.28 -16.65 4.37
C GLY A 93 3.00 -16.61 2.88
N GLU A 94 3.41 -15.56 2.18
CA GLU A 94 3.33 -15.45 0.72
C GLU A 94 4.02 -16.64 0.02
N ASP A 95 5.23 -17.00 0.45
CA ASP A 95 5.97 -18.13 -0.10
C ASP A 95 5.24 -19.47 0.11
N LEU A 96 4.63 -19.66 1.30
CA LEU A 96 3.86 -20.88 1.58
C LEU A 96 2.60 -20.97 0.72
N VAL A 97 1.89 -19.86 0.53
CA VAL A 97 0.73 -19.81 -0.37
C VAL A 97 1.14 -20.18 -1.79
N LYS A 98 2.25 -19.62 -2.29
CA LYS A 98 2.78 -19.95 -3.60
C LYS A 98 3.12 -21.44 -3.73
N LEU A 99 3.83 -22.01 -2.74
CA LEU A 99 4.14 -23.44 -2.70
C LEU A 99 2.88 -24.31 -2.69
N CYS A 100 1.82 -23.91 -1.98
CA CYS A 100 0.55 -24.64 -1.99
C CYS A 100 -0.09 -24.65 -3.38
N ILE A 101 -0.13 -23.50 -4.06
CA ILE A 101 -0.68 -23.36 -5.40
C ILE A 101 0.13 -24.23 -6.40
N GLU A 102 1.46 -24.20 -6.34
CA GLU A 102 2.34 -25.01 -7.18
C GLU A 102 2.18 -26.53 -6.97
N ASN A 103 1.61 -26.94 -5.85
CA ASN A 103 1.37 -28.34 -5.48
C ASN A 103 -0.11 -28.76 -5.50
N ASP A 104 -1.00 -27.97 -6.13
CA ASP A 104 -2.46 -28.21 -6.21
C ASP A 104 -3.11 -28.43 -4.84
N ILE A 105 -2.69 -27.66 -3.83
CA ILE A 105 -3.22 -27.69 -2.46
C ILE A 105 -4.16 -26.49 -2.28
N ASP A 106 -5.36 -26.76 -1.79
CA ASP A 106 -6.35 -25.73 -1.48
C ASP A 106 -5.86 -24.77 -0.39
N VAL A 107 -5.98 -23.46 -0.64
CA VAL A 107 -5.71 -22.41 0.32
C VAL A 107 -6.97 -21.59 0.56
N THR A 108 -7.25 -21.21 1.80
CA THR A 108 -8.34 -20.30 2.15
C THR A 108 -7.88 -19.27 3.18
N SER A 109 -8.38 -18.04 3.06
CA SER A 109 -8.15 -17.00 4.06
C SER A 109 -9.38 -16.82 4.93
N ILE A 110 -9.17 -16.75 6.24
CA ILE A 110 -10.20 -16.40 7.22
C ILE A 110 -10.04 -14.90 7.52
N PRO A 111 -11.01 -14.06 7.12
CA PRO A 111 -10.92 -12.61 7.33
C PRO A 111 -10.78 -12.25 8.81
N GLY A 112 -10.01 -11.22 9.07
CA GLY A 112 -9.81 -10.65 10.39
C GLY A 112 -9.03 -9.33 10.35
N PRO A 113 -8.36 -8.94 11.43
CA PRO A 113 -7.68 -7.67 11.55
C PRO A 113 -6.60 -7.44 10.49
N VAL A 114 -6.61 -6.24 9.88
CA VAL A 114 -5.60 -5.75 8.96
C VAL A 114 -5.24 -4.32 9.34
N ALA A 115 -4.09 -4.11 9.95
CA ALA A 115 -3.70 -2.80 10.48
C ALA A 115 -3.71 -1.70 9.43
N GLY A 116 -3.17 -1.95 8.22
CA GLY A 116 -3.11 -0.97 7.13
C GLY A 116 -4.49 -0.49 6.68
N ILE A 117 -5.45 -1.40 6.51
CA ILE A 117 -6.81 -1.06 6.08
C ILE A 117 -7.57 -0.30 7.17
N ASN A 118 -7.46 -0.74 8.43
CA ASN A 118 -8.12 -0.05 9.54
C ASN A 118 -7.53 1.36 9.72
N ALA A 119 -6.22 1.52 9.62
CA ALA A 119 -5.57 2.83 9.67
C ALA A 119 -5.99 3.73 8.50
N LEU A 120 -6.12 3.18 7.27
CA LEU A 120 -6.60 3.91 6.10
C LEU A 120 -8.01 4.47 6.34
N ILE A 121 -8.92 3.67 6.87
CA ILE A 121 -10.30 4.11 7.20
C ILE A 121 -10.27 5.26 8.21
N LEU A 122 -9.38 5.19 9.21
CA LEU A 122 -9.27 6.21 10.26
C LEU A 122 -8.52 7.47 9.80
N SER A 123 -7.78 7.41 8.69
CA SER A 123 -6.92 8.52 8.24
C SER A 123 -7.69 9.76 7.79
N GLY A 124 -8.88 9.58 7.22
CA GLY A 124 -9.64 10.63 6.55
C GLY A 124 -9.10 11.00 5.15
N LEU A 125 -8.10 10.27 4.66
CA LEU A 125 -7.58 10.41 3.29
C LEU A 125 -8.39 9.55 2.30
N PRO A 126 -8.28 9.78 0.97
CA PRO A 126 -9.02 9.02 -0.03
C PRO A 126 -8.78 7.51 0.09
N THR A 127 -9.87 6.72 0.07
CA THR A 127 -9.81 5.26 0.25
C THR A 127 -10.12 4.46 -1.02
N LYS A 128 -10.52 5.13 -2.11
CA LYS A 128 -10.91 4.44 -3.36
C LYS A 128 -9.73 3.74 -4.03
N ARG A 129 -8.58 4.37 -4.00
CA ARG A 129 -7.33 3.84 -4.57
C ARG A 129 -6.22 4.08 -3.57
N PHE A 130 -5.50 3.03 -3.23
CA PHE A 130 -4.39 3.08 -2.30
C PHE A 130 -3.32 2.04 -2.69
N ALA A 131 -2.11 2.28 -2.28
CA ALA A 131 -0.99 1.36 -2.43
C ALA A 131 -0.44 1.00 -1.04
N PHE A 132 -0.18 -0.30 -0.84
CA PHE A 132 0.45 -0.80 0.37
C PHE A 132 1.94 -0.96 0.12
N GLU A 133 2.74 -0.13 0.78
CA GLU A 133 4.19 -0.04 0.62
C GLU A 133 4.95 -0.81 1.70
N GLY A 134 4.25 -1.24 2.77
CA GLY A 134 4.83 -2.02 3.85
C GLY A 134 5.91 -1.27 4.64
N PHE A 135 6.96 -1.99 5.07
CA PHE A 135 8.06 -1.41 5.81
C PHE A 135 9.14 -0.84 4.89
N LEU A 136 9.52 0.40 5.14
CA LEU A 136 10.66 1.00 4.48
C LEU A 136 11.98 0.38 4.96
N SER A 137 12.94 0.23 4.04
CA SER A 137 14.24 -0.36 4.34
C SER A 137 14.99 0.40 5.43
N VAL A 138 15.67 -0.32 6.31
CA VAL A 138 16.63 0.25 7.28
C VAL A 138 17.81 0.89 6.58
N ASN A 139 18.18 0.39 5.40
CA ASN A 139 19.24 0.98 4.58
C ASN A 139 18.73 2.29 3.97
N LYS A 140 19.42 3.40 4.31
CA LYS A 140 19.04 4.76 3.90
C LYS A 140 18.94 4.91 2.37
N ARG A 141 19.83 4.26 1.61
CA ARG A 141 19.84 4.34 0.14
C ARG A 141 18.59 3.68 -0.43
N HIS A 142 18.31 2.43 -0.05
CA HIS A 142 17.13 1.70 -0.54
C HIS A 142 15.83 2.36 -0.08
N ARG A 143 15.78 2.92 1.13
CA ARG A 143 14.61 3.67 1.61
C ARG A 143 14.37 4.91 0.75
N LYS A 144 15.43 5.66 0.40
CA LYS A 144 15.31 6.82 -0.48
C LYS A 144 14.87 6.42 -1.89
N GLU A 145 15.46 5.37 -2.46
CA GLU A 145 15.09 4.82 -3.77
C GLU A 145 13.60 4.42 -3.78
N HIS A 146 13.11 3.75 -2.75
CA HIS A 146 11.69 3.37 -2.62
C HIS A 146 10.78 4.61 -2.56
N LEU A 147 11.10 5.60 -1.72
CA LEU A 147 10.30 6.83 -1.63
C LEU A 147 10.26 7.60 -2.95
N GLU A 148 11.38 7.66 -3.68
CA GLU A 148 11.42 8.32 -5.01
C GLU A 148 10.55 7.58 -6.04
N LEU A 149 10.46 6.23 -6.00
CA LEU A 149 9.59 5.46 -6.88
C LEU A 149 8.11 5.82 -6.70
N VAL A 150 7.67 6.03 -5.45
CA VAL A 150 6.25 6.31 -5.13
C VAL A 150 5.94 7.80 -4.99
N LYS A 151 6.91 8.67 -5.24
CA LYS A 151 6.80 10.13 -5.05
C LYS A 151 5.61 10.76 -5.78
N ASN A 152 5.41 10.32 -7.02
CA ASN A 152 4.37 10.86 -7.91
C ASN A 152 3.12 9.96 -7.95
N ASP A 153 3.05 8.93 -7.10
CA ASP A 153 1.86 8.08 -7.04
C ASP A 153 0.68 8.88 -6.48
N THR A 154 -0.43 8.90 -7.23
CA THR A 154 -1.66 9.59 -6.86
C THR A 154 -2.54 8.80 -5.89
N HIS A 155 -2.19 7.54 -5.61
CA HIS A 155 -2.86 6.71 -4.62
C HIS A 155 -2.51 7.16 -3.20
N THR A 156 -3.41 6.92 -2.25
CA THR A 156 -3.05 7.01 -0.83
C THR A 156 -2.07 5.89 -0.48
N LEU A 157 -0.92 6.23 0.11
CA LEU A 157 0.15 5.29 0.42
C LEU A 157 0.05 4.82 1.88
N ILE A 158 0.28 3.53 2.10
CA ILE A 158 0.23 2.90 3.42
C ILE A 158 1.61 2.32 3.75
N PHE A 159 2.24 2.84 4.82
CA PHE A 159 3.51 2.33 5.32
C PHE A 159 3.35 1.81 6.75
N TYR A 160 4.09 0.75 7.09
CA TYR A 160 4.31 0.33 8.46
C TYR A 160 5.62 0.92 9.00
N GLU A 161 5.64 1.33 10.26
CA GLU A 161 6.86 1.89 10.84
C GLU A 161 7.04 1.59 12.32
N ALA A 162 8.27 1.28 12.69
CA ALA A 162 8.67 1.08 14.08
C ALA A 162 9.00 2.42 14.74
N PRO A 163 8.74 2.58 16.06
CA PRO A 163 8.90 3.86 16.75
C PRO A 163 10.32 4.41 16.64
N HIS A 164 11.33 3.57 16.73
CA HIS A 164 12.74 3.98 16.69
C HIS A 164 13.21 4.48 15.31
N LYS A 165 12.45 4.21 14.25
CA LYS A 165 12.74 4.66 12.87
C LYS A 165 11.92 5.88 12.47
N LEU A 166 10.78 6.14 13.11
CA LEU A 166 9.79 7.12 12.70
C LEU A 166 10.37 8.50 12.37
N LYS A 167 11.25 9.04 13.22
CA LYS A 167 11.84 10.36 12.99
C LYS A 167 12.66 10.43 11.71
N ASN A 168 13.44 9.38 11.40
CA ASN A 168 14.24 9.31 10.19
C ASN A 168 13.34 9.15 8.95
N THR A 169 12.31 8.33 9.05
CA THR A 169 11.34 8.09 7.97
C THR A 169 10.59 9.37 7.63
N LEU A 170 10.07 10.10 8.61
CA LEU A 170 9.42 11.39 8.39
C LEU A 170 10.36 12.42 7.73
N SER A 171 11.64 12.48 8.16
CA SER A 171 12.64 13.37 7.55
C SER A 171 12.95 13.00 6.09
N ASP A 172 12.99 11.70 5.76
CA ASP A 172 13.22 11.26 4.39
C ASP A 172 11.96 11.46 3.52
N MET A 173 10.75 11.23 4.08
CA MET A 173 9.47 11.56 3.42
C MET A 173 9.33 13.05 3.12
N GLN A 174 9.70 13.93 4.07
CA GLN A 174 9.70 15.39 3.87
C GLN A 174 10.54 15.80 2.64
N LYS A 175 11.74 15.23 2.52
CA LYS A 175 12.66 15.55 1.41
C LYS A 175 12.13 15.08 0.07
N THR A 176 11.37 14.00 0.05
CA THR A 176 10.89 13.37 -1.19
C THR A 176 9.50 13.87 -1.57
N PHE A 177 8.57 13.92 -0.63
CA PHE A 177 7.16 14.25 -0.88
C PHE A 177 6.81 15.73 -0.66
N GLY A 178 7.68 16.48 0.05
CA GLY A 178 7.40 17.82 0.53
C GLY A 178 6.81 17.82 1.95
N GLY A 179 7.01 18.93 2.66
CA GLY A 179 6.60 19.06 4.06
C GLY A 179 5.09 19.31 4.24
N ASP A 180 4.43 19.83 3.22
CA ASP A 180 2.99 20.14 3.18
C ASP A 180 2.10 18.92 2.88
N ARG A 181 2.71 17.79 2.44
CA ARG A 181 1.98 16.56 2.16
C ARG A 181 1.24 16.07 3.41
N LYS A 182 -0.05 15.77 3.28
CA LYS A 182 -0.85 15.29 4.39
C LYS A 182 -0.48 13.87 4.76
N ILE A 183 -0.47 13.61 6.07
CA ILE A 183 -0.18 12.31 6.66
C ILE A 183 -1.10 12.06 7.85
N ALA A 184 -1.54 10.83 8.03
CA ALA A 184 -2.12 10.35 9.27
C ALA A 184 -1.20 9.30 9.89
N LEU A 185 -0.79 9.54 11.13
CA LEU A 185 -0.03 8.60 11.94
C LEU A 185 -1.00 7.88 12.87
N VAL A 186 -1.25 6.61 12.61
CA VAL A 186 -2.11 5.76 13.44
C VAL A 186 -1.20 4.91 14.32
N ARG A 187 -1.33 5.11 15.63
CA ARG A 187 -0.47 4.48 16.63
C ARG A 187 -1.27 3.55 17.52
N GLU A 188 -0.68 2.39 17.86
CA GLU A 188 -1.25 1.45 18.84
C GLU A 188 -2.70 1.06 18.53
N LEU A 189 -2.99 0.85 17.25
CA LEU A 189 -4.31 0.53 16.72
C LEU A 189 -4.94 -0.65 17.47
N THR A 190 -6.20 -0.55 17.87
CA THR A 190 -7.00 -1.47 18.71
C THR A 190 -6.58 -1.57 20.18
N LYS A 191 -5.44 -0.98 20.56
CA LYS A 191 -4.92 -1.02 21.95
C LYS A 191 -5.46 0.14 22.77
N ILE A 192 -5.25 0.08 24.10
CA ILE A 192 -5.71 1.12 25.06
C ILE A 192 -5.19 2.53 24.72
N HIS A 193 -4.02 2.62 24.11
CA HIS A 193 -3.38 3.88 23.74
C HIS A 193 -3.47 4.17 22.23
N GLU A 194 -4.55 3.72 21.59
CA GLU A 194 -4.82 4.06 20.20
C GLU A 194 -4.88 5.58 20.00
N GLU A 195 -4.14 6.06 19.03
CA GLU A 195 -4.07 7.48 18.68
C GLU A 195 -4.02 7.65 17.16
N VAL A 196 -4.78 8.61 16.66
CA VAL A 196 -4.75 9.02 15.24
C VAL A 196 -4.39 10.50 15.16
N LYS A 197 -3.18 10.78 14.70
CA LYS A 197 -2.71 12.15 14.45
C LYS A 197 -2.77 12.45 12.97
N ARG A 198 -3.65 13.37 12.56
CA ARG A 198 -3.80 13.86 11.19
C ARG A 198 -3.15 15.23 11.08
N CYS A 199 -2.16 15.37 10.20
CA CYS A 199 -1.34 16.58 10.09
C CYS A 199 -0.60 16.60 8.74
N THR A 200 0.27 17.59 8.53
CA THR A 200 1.27 17.56 7.48
C THR A 200 2.54 16.84 7.96
N ILE A 201 3.42 16.48 7.02
CA ILE A 201 4.72 15.87 7.37
C ILE A 201 5.55 16.83 8.24
N ASP A 202 5.53 18.14 7.94
CA ASP A 202 6.24 19.15 8.74
C ASP A 202 5.71 19.22 10.17
N GLU A 203 4.39 19.22 10.35
CA GLU A 203 3.76 19.21 11.68
C GLU A 203 4.08 17.92 12.45
N ALA A 204 4.14 16.77 11.76
CA ALA A 204 4.56 15.51 12.37
C ALA A 204 6.01 15.58 12.85
N ILE A 205 6.94 16.12 12.04
CA ILE A 205 8.34 16.30 12.40
C ILE A 205 8.47 17.24 13.61
N ALA A 206 7.77 18.37 13.59
CA ALA A 206 7.77 19.33 14.72
C ALA A 206 7.30 18.65 16.01
N TYR A 207 6.19 17.91 15.97
CA TYR A 207 5.67 17.19 17.12
C TYR A 207 6.67 16.17 17.68
N TYR A 208 7.29 15.34 16.81
CA TYR A 208 8.23 14.31 17.25
C TYR A 208 9.64 14.84 17.51
N SER A 209 9.93 16.11 17.24
CA SER A 209 11.16 16.74 17.74
C SER A 209 11.19 16.83 19.27
N GLU A 210 10.04 17.10 19.88
CA GLU A 210 9.85 17.25 21.31
C GLU A 210 9.34 15.97 21.99
N ASN A 211 8.68 15.09 21.25
CA ASN A 211 8.08 13.86 21.76
C ASN A 211 8.80 12.62 21.25
N ASN A 212 9.02 11.65 22.11
CA ASN A 212 9.61 10.38 21.70
C ASN A 212 8.54 9.43 21.16
N PRO A 213 8.70 8.90 19.95
CA PRO A 213 7.79 7.89 19.41
C PRO A 213 7.76 6.63 20.28
N ARG A 214 6.56 6.07 20.49
CA ARG A 214 6.33 4.82 21.24
C ARG A 214 5.26 4.00 20.56
N GLY A 215 5.35 2.68 20.69
CA GLY A 215 4.39 1.75 20.08
C GLY A 215 4.61 1.58 18.59
N GLU A 216 3.68 0.95 17.91
CA GLU A 216 3.73 0.63 16.49
C GLU A 216 2.91 1.64 15.70
N TYR A 217 3.38 1.99 14.50
CA TYR A 217 2.76 3.00 13.65
C TYR A 217 2.33 2.44 12.30
N VAL A 218 1.18 2.89 11.85
CA VAL A 218 0.80 2.86 10.44
C VAL A 218 0.76 4.31 9.95
N LEU A 219 1.50 4.60 8.88
CA LEU A 219 1.56 5.90 8.26
C LEU A 219 0.71 5.86 6.99
N ILE A 220 -0.30 6.72 6.94
CA ILE A 220 -1.14 6.89 5.76
C ILE A 220 -0.80 8.24 5.15
N VAL A 221 -0.25 8.22 3.94
CA VAL A 221 0.24 9.43 3.26
C VAL A 221 -0.67 9.74 2.08
N GLU A 222 -1.06 11.00 1.94
CA GLU A 222 -1.85 11.48 0.80
C GLU A 222 -1.08 11.22 -0.51
N GLY A 223 -1.77 10.77 -1.56
CA GLY A 223 -1.20 10.63 -2.90
C GLY A 223 -0.68 11.96 -3.45
N ALA A 224 0.15 11.91 -4.47
CA ALA A 224 0.53 13.10 -5.22
C ALA A 224 -0.72 13.77 -5.78
N LYS A 225 -0.74 15.09 -5.84
CA LYS A 225 -1.75 15.79 -6.63
C LYS A 225 -1.59 15.35 -8.08
N GLU A 226 -2.69 15.00 -8.72
CA GLU A 226 -2.66 14.87 -10.18
C GLU A 226 -2.07 16.17 -10.69
N VAL A 227 -0.89 16.10 -11.31
CA VAL A 227 -0.46 17.17 -12.16
C VAL A 227 -1.49 17.10 -13.29
N GLU A 228 -2.46 18.02 -13.30
CA GLU A 228 -3.09 18.31 -14.56
C GLU A 228 -1.90 18.59 -15.47
N GLU A 229 -1.58 17.67 -16.38
CA GLU A 229 -0.85 18.04 -17.56
C GLU A 229 -1.74 19.13 -18.19
N THR A 230 -1.51 20.38 -17.81
CA THR A 230 -1.70 21.45 -18.74
C THR A 230 -0.80 20.99 -19.87
N GLU A 231 -1.39 20.30 -20.89
CA GLU A 231 -0.80 20.31 -22.20
C GLU A 231 -0.43 21.79 -22.38
N GLU A 232 0.85 22.12 -22.23
CA GLU A 232 1.34 23.39 -22.73
C GLU A 232 0.97 23.27 -24.19
N ASN A 233 -0.18 23.86 -24.49
CA ASN A 233 -0.72 23.79 -25.82
C ASN A 233 0.39 24.40 -26.69
N GLU A 234 1.09 23.58 -27.44
CA GLU A 234 2.27 23.97 -28.26
C GLU A 234 2.00 25.27 -29.04
N TRP A 235 0.72 25.62 -29.19
CA TRP A 235 0.28 26.85 -29.86
C TRP A 235 0.14 28.07 -28.95
N GLU A 236 0.26 27.97 -27.62
CA GLU A 236 0.20 29.14 -26.73
C GLU A 236 1.42 30.09 -26.94
N ASN A 237 2.56 29.49 -27.27
CA ASN A 237 3.82 30.19 -27.45
C ASN A 237 4.13 30.55 -28.93
N ILE A 238 3.24 30.23 -29.89
CA ILE A 238 3.41 30.56 -31.33
C ILE A 238 2.28 31.45 -31.84
N SER A 239 2.53 32.21 -32.90
CA SER A 239 1.51 33.03 -33.52
C SER A 239 0.37 32.19 -34.13
N ILE A 240 -0.79 32.82 -34.37
CA ILE A 240 -1.90 32.18 -35.07
C ILE A 240 -1.47 31.68 -36.46
N LYS A 241 -0.62 32.45 -37.14
CA LYS A 241 -0.09 32.13 -38.46
C LYS A 241 0.76 30.84 -38.41
N GLU A 242 1.73 30.80 -37.52
CA GLU A 242 2.57 29.60 -37.31
C GLU A 242 1.77 28.36 -36.94
N HIS A 243 0.72 28.50 -36.11
CA HIS A 243 -0.15 27.41 -35.75
C HIS A 243 -0.94 26.85 -36.95
N VAL A 244 -1.48 27.71 -37.80
CA VAL A 244 -2.18 27.31 -39.03
C VAL A 244 -1.20 26.66 -40.01
N ASP A 245 0.00 27.27 -40.20
CA ASP A 245 1.03 26.76 -41.11
C ASP A 245 1.52 25.35 -40.67
N LYS A 246 1.59 25.07 -39.37
CA LYS A 246 1.92 23.74 -38.85
C LYS A 246 0.91 22.69 -39.37
N TYR A 247 -0.39 22.96 -39.27
CA TYR A 247 -1.42 22.03 -39.78
C TYR A 247 -1.41 21.92 -41.31
N ILE A 248 -1.05 22.97 -42.04
CA ILE A 248 -0.87 22.89 -43.48
C ILE A 248 0.32 22.00 -43.83
N ALA A 249 1.43 22.12 -43.10
CA ALA A 249 2.60 21.26 -43.26
C ALA A 249 2.31 19.78 -42.97
N GLU A 250 1.35 19.49 -42.07
CA GLU A 250 0.83 18.15 -41.79
C GLU A 250 -0.14 17.62 -42.85
N GLY A 251 -0.40 18.38 -43.93
CA GLY A 251 -1.20 17.97 -45.08
C GLY A 251 -2.68 18.40 -45.06
N MET A 252 -3.07 19.29 -44.13
CA MET A 252 -4.43 19.83 -44.13
C MET A 252 -4.63 20.91 -45.14
N THR A 253 -5.86 21.06 -45.64
CA THR A 253 -6.19 22.23 -46.44
C THR A 253 -6.16 23.49 -45.59
N SER A 254 -5.80 24.68 -46.14
CA SER A 254 -5.79 25.93 -45.40
C SER A 254 -7.13 26.21 -44.70
N LYS A 255 -8.25 25.85 -45.30
CA LYS A 255 -9.59 25.99 -44.72
C LYS A 255 -9.80 25.12 -43.46
N ASP A 256 -9.29 23.91 -43.49
CA ASP A 256 -9.42 22.96 -42.38
C ASP A 256 -8.41 23.25 -41.28
N ALA A 257 -7.20 23.66 -41.63
CA ALA A 257 -6.16 24.15 -40.71
C ALA A 257 -6.63 25.36 -39.89
N ILE A 258 -7.22 26.35 -40.53
CA ILE A 258 -7.81 27.53 -39.88
C ILE A 258 -8.95 27.12 -38.94
N LYS A 259 -9.82 26.16 -39.36
CA LYS A 259 -10.91 25.70 -38.54
C LYS A 259 -10.39 24.97 -37.29
N LYS A 260 -9.36 24.16 -37.44
CA LYS A 260 -8.74 23.41 -36.35
C LYS A 260 -8.01 24.34 -35.38
N ALA A 261 -7.16 25.24 -35.87
CA ALA A 261 -6.46 26.22 -35.06
C ALA A 261 -7.44 27.14 -34.28
N ALA A 262 -8.58 27.49 -34.87
CA ALA A 262 -9.64 28.24 -34.19
C ALA A 262 -10.28 27.46 -33.04
N ALA A 263 -10.53 26.17 -33.24
CA ALA A 263 -11.06 25.28 -32.19
C ALA A 263 -10.07 25.11 -31.05
N ASP A 264 -8.80 24.84 -31.34
CA ASP A 264 -7.75 24.61 -30.37
C ASP A 264 -7.49 25.86 -29.49
N ARG A 265 -7.55 27.04 -30.11
CA ARG A 265 -7.38 28.33 -29.41
C ARG A 265 -8.66 28.89 -28.80
N ASN A 266 -9.77 28.19 -28.94
CA ASN A 266 -11.10 28.66 -28.53
C ASN A 266 -11.42 30.06 -29.04
N LEU A 267 -11.04 30.34 -30.33
CA LEU A 267 -11.28 31.61 -31.00
C LEU A 267 -12.33 31.46 -32.10
N PRO A 268 -13.08 32.56 -32.42
CA PRO A 268 -13.96 32.56 -33.56
C PRO A 268 -13.17 32.29 -34.86
N LYS A 269 -13.65 31.38 -35.71
CA LYS A 269 -12.99 31.06 -37.00
C LYS A 269 -12.70 32.30 -37.86
N ARG A 270 -13.56 33.30 -37.82
CA ARG A 270 -13.42 34.56 -38.56
C ARG A 270 -12.19 35.33 -38.09
N ASP A 271 -11.90 35.31 -36.82
CA ASP A 271 -10.75 36.06 -36.24
C ASP A 271 -9.44 35.40 -36.62
N VAL A 272 -9.38 34.06 -36.56
CA VAL A 272 -8.20 33.28 -36.99
C VAL A 272 -7.99 33.42 -38.50
N TYR A 273 -9.06 33.44 -39.30
CA TYR A 273 -8.98 33.68 -40.73
C TYR A 273 -8.42 35.09 -41.05
N ASN A 274 -8.94 36.13 -40.40
CA ASN A 274 -8.50 37.51 -40.59
C ASN A 274 -7.03 37.71 -40.17
N GLU A 275 -6.61 37.09 -39.07
CA GLU A 275 -5.23 37.18 -38.59
C GLU A 275 -4.27 36.40 -39.46
N TYR A 276 -4.66 35.21 -39.98
CA TYR A 276 -3.84 34.44 -40.91
C TYR A 276 -3.57 35.17 -42.22
N HIS A 277 -4.56 35.87 -42.77
CA HIS A 277 -4.44 36.66 -44.02
C HIS A 277 -4.07 38.14 -43.82
N ARG A 278 -3.74 38.54 -42.60
CA ARG A 278 -3.35 39.93 -42.28
C ARG A 278 -1.93 40.28 -42.68
N GLY A 279 -1.45 39.84 -43.78
CA GLY A 279 -0.09 40.12 -44.29
C GLY A 279 0.07 39.80 -45.78
N GLU A 280 -1.04 39.47 -46.46
CA GLU A 280 -1.15 39.42 -47.92
C GLU A 280 -1.77 40.79 -48.40
#